data_0563b9459589aa1046ea7da8ad39eab8
#
_entry.id   0563b9459589aa1046ea7da8ad39eab8
#
_cell.length_a   1.000
_cell.length_b   1.000
_cell.length_c   1.000
_cell.angle_alpha   90.00
_cell.angle_beta   90.00
_cell.angle_gamma   90.00
#
_symmetry.space_group_name_H-M   'P 1'
#
loop_
_entity.id
_entity.type
_entity.pdbx_description
1 polymer ?
#
loop_
_entity_poly.entity_id
_entity_poly.type
_entity_poly.pdbx_seq_one_letter_code
_entity_poly.pdbx_strand_id
1 'polypeptide(L)'
;MCIRDSRETVDQLDVERGTMGNHAFYLSIPPKDFPLVAKQLKDSGLVGANDDDDERWRRVVIEKPFGHDLESARELNAALEVAFSADSIFRIDHYLGKETVQNILALRFANELYEPIWNRNYVDHVQITMAEDIGVGGRAGYYDGVGAARDVIQNHLLQLLALTAMEEPISLSAEHLRAEKEKVLALSLIHI
;
A
#
# COMPACT_ATOMS: atom_id res chain seq x y z
N MET A 1 10.27 -6.80 24.88
CA MET A 1 8.83 -6.59 25.16
C MET A 1 8.12 -7.83 24.63
N CYS A 2 7.42 -8.55 25.48
CA CYS A 2 6.70 -9.77 25.06
C CYS A 2 5.32 -9.35 24.54
N ILE A 3 4.81 -9.99 23.49
CA ILE A 3 3.45 -9.68 22.96
C ILE A 3 2.36 -9.90 24.01
N ARG A 4 2.59 -10.78 25.00
CA ARG A 4 1.67 -10.91 26.14
C ARG A 4 1.53 -9.60 26.89
N ASP A 5 2.62 -8.89 27.14
CA ASP A 5 2.63 -7.58 27.81
C ASP A 5 1.91 -6.50 26.94
N SER A 6 2.04 -6.65 25.61
CA SER A 6 1.35 -5.75 24.66
C SER A 6 -0.17 -5.93 24.70
N ARG A 7 -0.67 -7.16 24.90
CA ARG A 7 -2.11 -7.41 25.03
C ARG A 7 -2.69 -6.71 26.25
N GLU A 8 -2.09 -6.90 27.42
CA GLU A 8 -2.54 -6.24 28.64
C GLU A 8 -2.57 -4.73 28.48
N THR A 9 -1.54 -4.16 27.84
CA THR A 9 -1.47 -2.72 27.54
C THR A 9 -2.59 -2.27 26.60
N VAL A 10 -2.87 -3.04 25.55
CA VAL A 10 -3.94 -2.72 24.59
C VAL A 10 -5.31 -2.83 25.26
N ASP A 11 -5.55 -3.88 26.03
CA ASP A 11 -6.81 -4.07 26.77
C ASP A 11 -7.05 -2.90 27.76
N GLN A 12 -5.99 -2.43 28.42
CA GLN A 12 -6.07 -1.26 29.30
C GLN A 12 -6.40 0.02 28.50
N LEU A 13 -5.74 0.24 27.36
CA LEU A 13 -6.00 1.39 26.50
C LEU A 13 -7.41 1.36 25.91
N ASP A 14 -7.95 0.20 25.62
CA ASP A 14 -9.33 0.05 25.15
C ASP A 14 -10.33 0.63 26.18
N VAL A 15 -10.11 0.32 27.44
CA VAL A 15 -10.95 0.86 28.52
C VAL A 15 -10.72 2.36 28.70
N GLU A 16 -9.46 2.80 28.75
CA GLU A 16 -9.11 4.20 28.99
C GLU A 16 -9.51 5.14 27.85
N ARG A 17 -9.45 4.66 26.61
CA ARG A 17 -9.69 5.46 25.40
C ARG A 17 -11.04 5.20 24.75
N GLY A 18 -11.76 4.18 25.17
CA GLY A 18 -13.05 3.82 24.60
C GLY A 18 -12.95 3.34 23.14
N THR A 19 -11.88 2.61 22.77
CA THR A 19 -11.66 2.18 21.38
C THR A 19 -12.54 1.02 20.97
N MET A 20 -13.23 0.39 21.92
CA MET A 20 -14.15 -0.74 21.69
C MET A 20 -13.49 -1.92 20.95
N GLY A 21 -12.18 -2.12 21.14
CA GLY A 21 -11.43 -3.19 20.49
C GLY A 21 -11.06 -2.91 19.02
N ASN A 22 -11.20 -1.68 18.55
CA ASN A 22 -10.78 -1.25 17.21
C ASN A 22 -9.30 -0.86 17.21
N HIS A 23 -8.49 -1.59 16.46
CA HIS A 23 -7.03 -1.41 16.47
C HIS A 23 -6.44 -1.29 15.06
N ALA A 24 -5.48 -0.37 14.92
CA ALA A 24 -4.59 -0.31 13.76
C ALA A 24 -3.16 -0.61 14.23
N PHE A 25 -2.57 -1.68 13.68
CA PHE A 25 -1.20 -2.09 13.95
C PHE A 25 -0.28 -1.52 12.86
N TYR A 26 0.51 -0.53 13.20
CA TYR A 26 1.51 0.04 12.29
C TYR A 26 2.86 -0.63 12.52
N LEU A 27 3.33 -1.41 11.53
CA LEU A 27 4.57 -2.18 11.64
C LEU A 27 5.76 -1.39 11.11
N SER A 28 6.34 -0.54 11.95
CA SER A 28 7.60 0.17 11.67
C SER A 28 8.81 -0.67 12.12
N ILE A 29 8.92 -1.87 11.54
CA ILE A 29 9.95 -2.87 11.85
C ILE A 29 10.56 -3.42 10.56
N PRO A 30 11.69 -4.13 10.60
CA PRO A 30 12.26 -4.78 9.42
C PRO A 30 11.26 -5.75 8.77
N PRO A 31 11.13 -5.74 7.43
CA PRO A 31 10.15 -6.57 6.71
C PRO A 31 10.23 -8.06 6.99
N LYS A 32 11.44 -8.57 7.27
CA LYS A 32 11.66 -9.97 7.65
C LYS A 32 10.91 -10.40 8.90
N ASP A 33 10.54 -9.45 9.75
CA ASP A 33 9.88 -9.70 11.03
C ASP A 33 8.33 -9.60 10.92
N PHE A 34 7.78 -9.13 9.78
CA PHE A 34 6.33 -9.03 9.56
C PHE A 34 5.59 -10.35 9.76
N PRO A 35 6.04 -11.49 9.18
CA PRO A 35 5.35 -12.77 9.37
C PRO A 35 5.30 -13.21 10.83
N LEU A 36 6.41 -13.02 11.55
CA LEU A 36 6.50 -13.37 12.96
C LEU A 36 5.53 -12.53 13.80
N VAL A 37 5.51 -11.21 13.57
CA VAL A 37 4.63 -10.31 14.33
C VAL A 37 3.16 -10.56 14.01
N ALA A 38 2.79 -10.77 12.74
CA ALA A 38 1.43 -11.11 12.34
C ALA A 38 0.93 -12.38 13.05
N LYS A 39 1.78 -13.44 13.03
CA LYS A 39 1.47 -14.69 13.75
C LYS A 39 1.29 -14.46 15.26
N GLN A 40 2.17 -13.68 15.87
CA GLN A 40 2.12 -13.42 17.30
C GLN A 40 0.91 -12.57 17.71
N LEU A 41 0.49 -11.61 16.86
CA LEU A 41 -0.74 -10.85 17.08
C LEU A 41 -1.96 -11.75 17.06
N LYS A 42 -1.99 -12.74 16.14
CA LYS A 42 -3.04 -13.76 16.10
C LYS A 42 -3.01 -14.65 17.35
N ASP A 43 -1.85 -15.21 17.68
CA ASP A 43 -1.69 -16.13 18.81
C ASP A 43 -2.03 -15.48 20.16
N SER A 44 -1.85 -14.15 20.27
CA SER A 44 -2.23 -13.39 21.48
C SER A 44 -3.73 -13.03 21.53
N GLY A 45 -4.48 -13.28 20.45
CA GLY A 45 -5.88 -12.90 20.34
C GLY A 45 -6.12 -11.39 20.18
N LEU A 46 -5.08 -10.60 19.88
CA LEU A 46 -5.22 -9.19 19.52
C LEU A 46 -5.84 -9.01 18.12
N VAL A 47 -5.60 -9.98 17.25
CA VAL A 47 -6.30 -10.12 15.97
C VAL A 47 -6.87 -11.53 15.90
N GLY A 48 -8.05 -11.69 15.37
CA GLY A 48 -8.72 -12.97 15.25
C GLY A 48 -9.42 -13.08 13.92
N ALA A 49 -9.92 -14.28 13.58
CA ALA A 49 -10.86 -14.42 12.49
C ALA A 49 -11.97 -13.39 12.71
N ASN A 50 -12.29 -12.64 11.67
CA ASN A 50 -13.48 -11.82 11.67
C ASN A 50 -14.64 -12.81 11.78
N ASP A 51 -15.17 -13.00 12.99
CA ASP A 51 -16.52 -13.55 13.13
C ASP A 51 -17.41 -12.53 12.45
N ASP A 52 -18.27 -12.95 11.55
CA ASP A 52 -19.17 -12.07 10.80
C ASP A 52 -20.05 -11.18 11.72
N ASP A 53 -20.14 -11.54 12.99
CA ASP A 53 -20.84 -10.79 14.05
C ASP A 53 -19.94 -9.81 14.84
N ASP A 54 -18.64 -9.72 14.56
CA ASP A 54 -17.73 -8.82 15.26
C ASP A 54 -17.65 -7.45 14.57
N GLU A 55 -18.36 -6.47 15.09
CA GLU A 55 -18.33 -5.07 14.60
C GLU A 55 -16.94 -4.40 14.75
N ARG A 56 -16.00 -5.05 15.43
CA ARG A 56 -14.65 -4.51 15.67
C ARG A 56 -13.78 -4.67 14.43
N TRP A 57 -13.13 -3.62 14.04
CA TRP A 57 -12.14 -3.68 12.97
C TRP A 57 -10.71 -3.78 13.52
N ARG A 58 -9.89 -4.59 12.88
CA ARG A 58 -8.46 -4.72 13.16
C ARG A 58 -7.71 -4.65 11.86
N ARG A 59 -6.81 -3.67 11.77
CA ARG A 59 -6.09 -3.34 10.54
C ARG A 59 -4.60 -3.41 10.77
N VAL A 60 -3.85 -3.82 9.73
CA VAL A 60 -2.39 -3.75 9.73
C VAL A 60 -1.93 -2.79 8.65
N VAL A 61 -0.96 -1.95 9.01
CA VAL A 61 -0.30 -1.01 8.11
C VAL A 61 1.15 -1.41 8.02
N ILE A 62 1.62 -1.67 6.80
CA ILE A 62 2.99 -2.06 6.52
C ILE A 62 3.61 -1.11 5.50
N GLU A 63 4.91 -0.89 5.62
CA GLU A 63 5.71 -0.13 4.66
C GLU A 63 6.52 -1.04 3.75
N LYS A 64 6.97 -0.50 2.62
CA LYS A 64 7.86 -1.23 1.73
C LYS A 64 9.22 -1.53 2.39
N PRO A 65 9.93 -2.57 1.93
CA PRO A 65 9.61 -3.43 0.78
C PRO A 65 8.57 -4.50 1.10
N PHE A 66 7.72 -4.81 0.10
CA PHE A 66 6.70 -5.87 0.18
C PHE A 66 7.20 -7.16 -0.49
N GLY A 67 8.38 -7.60 -0.10
CA GLY A 67 9.17 -8.61 -0.79
C GLY A 67 10.22 -8.00 -1.72
N HIS A 68 11.12 -8.83 -2.24
CA HIS A 68 12.16 -8.44 -3.18
C HIS A 68 11.91 -9.00 -4.59
N ASP A 69 10.98 -9.95 -4.72
CA ASP A 69 10.47 -10.52 -5.97
C ASP A 69 9.01 -10.96 -5.79
N LEU A 70 8.42 -11.54 -6.83
CA LEU A 70 7.02 -11.97 -6.82
C LEU A 70 6.76 -13.09 -5.80
N GLU A 71 7.70 -14.02 -5.64
CA GLU A 71 7.56 -15.16 -4.72
C GLU A 71 7.54 -14.66 -3.27
N SER A 72 8.53 -13.90 -2.86
CA SER A 72 8.60 -13.32 -1.50
C SER A 72 7.45 -12.35 -1.21
N ALA A 73 6.92 -11.64 -2.22
CA ALA A 73 5.73 -10.82 -2.05
C ALA A 73 4.47 -11.67 -1.79
N ARG A 74 4.33 -12.81 -2.48
CA ARG A 74 3.24 -13.76 -2.24
C ARG A 74 3.34 -14.43 -0.87
N GLU A 75 4.54 -14.81 -0.46
CA GLU A 75 4.80 -15.36 0.87
C GLU A 75 4.43 -14.37 1.98
N LEU A 76 4.82 -13.10 1.81
CA LEU A 76 4.44 -12.05 2.75
C LEU A 76 2.93 -11.86 2.81
N ASN A 77 2.25 -11.84 1.67
CA ASN A 77 0.79 -11.76 1.63
C ASN A 77 0.16 -12.92 2.39
N ALA A 78 0.54 -14.16 2.07
CA ALA A 78 0.00 -15.34 2.73
C ALA A 78 0.24 -15.30 4.25
N ALA A 79 1.41 -14.82 4.69
CA ALA A 79 1.72 -14.69 6.10
C ALA A 79 0.86 -13.64 6.83
N LEU A 80 0.53 -12.53 6.17
CA LEU A 80 -0.35 -11.50 6.74
C LEU A 80 -1.82 -11.95 6.74
N GLU A 81 -2.26 -12.64 5.70
CA GLU A 81 -3.62 -13.17 5.56
C GLU A 81 -3.96 -14.27 6.58
N VAL A 82 -2.97 -14.87 7.20
CA VAL A 82 -3.17 -15.75 8.36
C VAL A 82 -3.83 -15.00 9.53
N ALA A 83 -3.52 -13.72 9.69
CA ALA A 83 -3.94 -12.92 10.85
C ALA A 83 -4.98 -11.84 10.51
N PHE A 84 -5.00 -11.36 9.27
CA PHE A 84 -5.84 -10.24 8.83
C PHE A 84 -6.57 -10.61 7.54
N SER A 85 -7.78 -10.09 7.36
CA SER A 85 -8.46 -10.16 6.06
C SER A 85 -7.75 -9.28 5.02
N ALA A 86 -7.88 -9.60 3.74
CA ALA A 86 -7.24 -8.83 2.66
C ALA A 86 -7.58 -7.33 2.72
N ASP A 87 -8.82 -6.99 3.06
CA ASP A 87 -9.30 -5.61 3.18
C ASP A 87 -8.78 -4.87 4.43
N SER A 88 -8.20 -5.61 5.37
CA SER A 88 -7.60 -5.08 6.60
C SER A 88 -6.09 -4.87 6.49
N ILE A 89 -5.48 -5.19 5.33
CA ILE A 89 -4.05 -5.04 5.09
C ILE A 89 -3.78 -3.80 4.24
N PHE A 90 -3.15 -2.79 4.84
CA PHE A 90 -2.82 -1.53 4.20
C PHE A 90 -1.32 -1.46 3.89
N ARG A 91 -0.98 -1.36 2.61
CA ARG A 91 0.38 -1.19 2.12
C ARG A 91 0.62 0.26 1.78
N ILE A 92 1.61 0.86 2.42
CA ILE A 92 1.93 2.28 2.23
C ILE A 92 2.87 2.47 1.06
N ASP A 93 2.40 3.16 0.03
CA ASP A 93 3.26 3.86 -0.92
C ASP A 93 3.15 5.36 -0.64
N HIS A 94 4.18 5.94 -0.04
CA HIS A 94 4.19 7.34 0.40
C HIS A 94 4.06 8.34 -0.74
N TYR A 95 4.35 7.95 -2.00
CA TYR A 95 4.12 8.80 -3.16
C TYR A 95 2.65 9.09 -3.38
N LEU A 96 1.77 8.14 -3.12
CA LEU A 96 0.33 8.34 -3.21
C LEU A 96 -0.21 9.33 -2.15
N GLY A 97 0.54 9.58 -1.09
CA GLY A 97 0.22 10.59 -0.07
C GLY A 97 0.70 12.00 -0.41
N LYS A 98 1.53 12.17 -1.47
CA LYS A 98 2.00 13.49 -1.88
C LYS A 98 0.85 14.27 -2.53
N GLU A 99 0.66 15.52 -2.11
CA GLU A 99 -0.37 16.41 -2.66
C GLU A 99 -0.25 16.56 -4.18
N THR A 100 0.96 16.71 -4.70
CA THR A 100 1.22 16.81 -6.14
C THR A 100 0.77 15.56 -6.91
N VAL A 101 0.82 14.38 -6.31
CA VAL A 101 0.35 13.13 -6.91
C VAL A 101 -1.17 13.04 -6.85
N GLN A 102 -1.78 13.40 -5.72
CA GLN A 102 -3.23 13.43 -5.58
C GLN A 102 -3.87 14.47 -6.51
N ASN A 103 -3.19 15.57 -6.79
CA ASN A 103 -3.63 16.59 -7.74
C ASN A 103 -3.77 16.09 -9.17
N ILE A 104 -3.16 14.97 -9.55
CA ILE A 104 -3.39 14.33 -10.86
C ILE A 104 -4.85 13.92 -11.00
N LEU A 105 -5.45 13.34 -9.97
CA LEU A 105 -6.86 12.95 -9.96
C LEU A 105 -7.79 14.18 -10.08
N ALA A 106 -7.49 15.23 -9.32
CA ALA A 106 -8.25 16.47 -9.36
C ALA A 106 -8.12 17.16 -10.73
N LEU A 107 -6.91 17.21 -11.30
CA LEU A 107 -6.68 17.79 -12.62
C LEU A 107 -7.46 17.07 -13.71
N ARG A 108 -7.48 15.75 -13.67
CA ARG A 108 -8.13 14.93 -14.68
C ARG A 108 -9.64 14.87 -14.49
N PHE A 109 -10.11 14.49 -13.32
CA PHE A 109 -11.51 14.07 -13.10
C PHE A 109 -12.40 15.12 -12.42
N ALA A 110 -11.83 16.19 -11.88
CA ALA A 110 -12.58 17.32 -11.38
C ALA A 110 -12.50 18.55 -12.30
N ASN A 111 -11.96 18.40 -13.51
CA ASN A 111 -11.69 19.52 -14.41
C ASN A 111 -12.07 19.19 -15.85
N GLU A 112 -13.27 19.58 -16.24
CA GLU A 112 -13.83 19.34 -17.58
C GLU A 112 -13.00 19.90 -18.74
N LEU A 113 -12.03 20.78 -18.46
CA LEU A 113 -11.16 21.34 -19.50
C LEU A 113 -10.13 20.32 -20.01
N TYR A 114 -9.62 19.46 -19.14
CA TYR A 114 -8.51 18.56 -19.47
C TYR A 114 -8.98 17.15 -19.84
N GLU A 115 -9.99 16.61 -19.19
CA GLU A 115 -10.40 15.22 -19.42
C GLU A 115 -10.77 14.92 -20.88
N PRO A 116 -11.49 15.80 -21.64
CA PRO A 116 -11.81 15.54 -23.04
C PRO A 116 -10.60 15.41 -23.97
N ILE A 117 -9.45 16.00 -23.60
CA ILE A 117 -8.22 15.97 -24.40
C ILE A 117 -7.17 15.01 -23.83
N TRP A 118 -7.47 14.32 -22.72
CA TRP A 118 -6.55 13.40 -22.06
C TRP A 118 -6.65 11.98 -22.65
N ASN A 119 -6.39 11.87 -23.95
CA ASN A 119 -6.47 10.62 -24.67
C ASN A 119 -5.49 10.56 -25.84
N ARG A 120 -5.37 9.40 -26.47
CA ARG A 120 -4.43 9.10 -27.56
C ARG A 120 -4.56 9.99 -28.80
N ASN A 121 -5.66 10.73 -28.97
CA ASN A 121 -5.82 11.61 -30.12
C ASN A 121 -5.09 12.94 -29.92
N TYR A 122 -4.83 13.32 -28.67
CA TYR A 122 -4.24 14.61 -28.31
C TYR A 122 -2.92 14.46 -27.56
N VAL A 123 -2.71 13.36 -26.82
CA VAL A 123 -1.48 13.07 -26.07
C VAL A 123 -0.61 12.14 -26.89
N ASP A 124 0.55 12.63 -27.30
CA ASP A 124 1.53 11.85 -28.06
C ASP A 124 2.26 10.84 -27.17
N HIS A 125 2.80 11.30 -26.05
CA HIS A 125 3.49 10.46 -25.07
C HIS A 125 3.47 11.06 -23.67
N VAL A 126 3.78 10.23 -22.68
CA VAL A 126 3.92 10.61 -21.27
C VAL A 126 5.34 10.31 -20.80
N GLN A 127 5.96 11.27 -20.14
CA GLN A 127 7.26 11.10 -19.48
C GLN A 127 7.10 11.30 -17.98
N ILE A 128 7.49 10.28 -17.21
CA ILE A 128 7.45 10.34 -15.74
C ILE A 128 8.89 10.29 -15.23
N THR A 129 9.34 11.39 -14.66
CA THR A 129 10.71 11.53 -14.16
C THR A 129 10.69 11.68 -12.65
N MET A 130 11.51 10.91 -11.97
CA MET A 130 11.84 11.09 -10.57
C MET A 130 13.33 11.41 -10.45
N ALA A 131 13.63 12.57 -9.88
CA ALA A 131 14.99 13.01 -9.60
C ALA A 131 15.10 13.40 -8.13
N GLU A 132 16.19 13.01 -7.49
CA GLU A 132 16.49 13.34 -6.09
C GLU A 132 17.92 13.88 -5.97
N ASP A 133 18.11 14.84 -5.10
CA ASP A 133 19.43 15.46 -4.82
C ASP A 133 20.24 14.64 -3.79
N ILE A 134 19.62 13.63 -3.18
CA ILE A 134 20.24 12.78 -2.16
C ILE A 134 20.84 11.52 -2.78
N GLY A 135 22.07 11.20 -2.38
CA GLY A 135 22.71 9.93 -2.72
C GLY A 135 22.21 8.77 -1.85
N VAL A 136 22.70 7.58 -2.15
CA VAL A 136 22.30 6.32 -1.45
C VAL A 136 22.67 6.35 0.04
N GLY A 137 23.73 7.09 0.43
CA GLY A 137 24.18 7.25 1.80
C GLY A 137 24.46 5.89 2.47
N GLY A 138 24.01 5.72 3.71
CA GLY A 138 24.16 4.49 4.48
C GLY A 138 23.32 3.29 4.01
N ARG A 139 22.49 3.44 2.96
CA ARG A 139 21.61 2.38 2.43
C ARG A 139 22.22 1.62 1.24
N ALA A 140 23.53 1.74 1.01
CA ALA A 140 24.20 1.12 -0.15
C ALA A 140 23.94 -0.39 -0.21
N GLY A 141 24.04 -1.11 0.90
CA GLY A 141 23.81 -2.56 0.96
C GLY A 141 22.34 -2.96 0.65
N TYR A 142 21.38 -2.14 1.03
CA TYR A 142 19.97 -2.34 0.64
C TYR A 142 19.79 -2.11 -0.87
N TYR A 143 20.34 -1.01 -1.37
CA TYR A 143 20.19 -0.63 -2.77
C TYR A 143 20.88 -1.60 -3.73
N ASP A 144 22.01 -2.17 -3.34
CA ASP A 144 22.74 -3.19 -4.12
C ASP A 144 21.88 -4.43 -4.41
N GLY A 145 21.09 -4.85 -3.42
CA GLY A 145 20.18 -6.00 -3.58
C GLY A 145 18.85 -5.71 -4.29
N VAL A 146 18.39 -4.45 -4.29
CA VAL A 146 17.07 -4.07 -4.81
C VAL A 146 17.17 -3.35 -6.16
N GLY A 147 18.03 -2.37 -6.26
CA GLY A 147 18.23 -1.53 -7.43
C GLY A 147 17.08 -0.55 -7.72
N ALA A 148 17.33 0.40 -8.62
CA ALA A 148 16.37 1.46 -8.95
C ALA A 148 15.04 0.95 -9.52
N ALA A 149 15.08 -0.13 -10.29
CA ALA A 149 13.87 -0.67 -10.91
C ALA A 149 12.85 -1.12 -9.86
N ARG A 150 13.27 -1.91 -8.88
CA ARG A 150 12.39 -2.41 -7.83
C ARG A 150 12.09 -1.36 -6.75
N ASP A 151 13.06 -0.50 -6.44
CA ASP A 151 12.89 0.49 -5.38
C ASP A 151 11.99 1.66 -5.80
N VAL A 152 12.02 2.05 -7.07
CA VAL A 152 11.37 3.28 -7.54
C VAL A 152 10.40 3.03 -8.69
N ILE A 153 10.83 2.35 -9.77
CA ILE A 153 10.03 2.23 -10.98
C ILE A 153 8.81 1.35 -10.72
N GLN A 154 9.02 0.16 -10.18
CA GLN A 154 8.00 -0.88 -9.99
C GLN A 154 6.90 -0.48 -9.00
N ASN A 155 7.13 0.50 -8.15
CA ASN A 155 6.13 1.02 -7.23
C ASN A 155 5.74 2.47 -7.56
N HIS A 156 6.56 3.43 -7.20
CA HIS A 156 6.21 4.85 -7.30
C HIS A 156 5.87 5.29 -8.73
N LEU A 157 6.75 4.99 -9.71
CA LEU A 157 6.53 5.44 -11.09
C LEU A 157 5.37 4.70 -11.77
N LEU A 158 5.18 3.40 -11.48
CA LEU A 158 4.02 2.67 -11.99
C LEU A 158 2.70 3.16 -11.36
N GLN A 159 2.70 3.61 -10.11
CA GLN A 159 1.53 4.25 -9.52
C GLN A 159 1.21 5.58 -10.24
N LEU A 160 2.22 6.41 -10.51
CA LEU A 160 2.05 7.64 -11.27
C LEU A 160 1.55 7.37 -12.69
N LEU A 161 2.11 6.36 -13.36
CA LEU A 161 1.66 5.92 -14.67
C LEU A 161 0.19 5.49 -14.62
N ALA A 162 -0.18 4.67 -13.65
CA ALA A 162 -1.55 4.22 -13.49
C ALA A 162 -2.53 5.40 -13.29
N LEU A 163 -2.22 6.34 -12.39
CA LEU A 163 -3.03 7.54 -12.17
C LEU A 163 -3.11 8.44 -13.41
N THR A 164 -2.05 8.47 -14.22
CA THR A 164 -2.00 9.29 -15.44
C THR A 164 -2.78 8.65 -16.58
N ALA A 165 -2.78 7.33 -16.70
CA ALA A 165 -3.31 6.61 -17.87
C ALA A 165 -4.65 5.90 -17.63
N MET A 166 -5.12 5.78 -16.38
CA MET A 166 -6.39 5.13 -16.06
C MET A 166 -7.58 5.92 -16.63
N GLU A 167 -8.69 5.24 -16.86
CA GLU A 167 -9.96 5.88 -17.18
C GLU A 167 -10.60 6.49 -15.93
N GLU A 168 -11.59 7.35 -16.12
CA GLU A 168 -12.34 7.93 -15.01
C GLU A 168 -13.04 6.82 -14.21
N PRO A 169 -12.78 6.69 -12.90
CA PRO A 169 -13.44 5.69 -12.10
C PRO A 169 -14.91 6.07 -11.82
N ILE A 170 -15.78 5.08 -11.67
CA ILE A 170 -17.21 5.29 -11.35
C ILE A 170 -17.38 6.14 -10.07
N SER A 171 -16.45 6.01 -9.13
CA SER A 171 -16.32 6.86 -7.96
C SER A 171 -14.87 6.85 -7.45
N LEU A 172 -14.51 7.80 -6.60
CA LEU A 172 -13.19 7.86 -5.98
C LEU A 172 -13.03 6.89 -4.79
N SER A 173 -13.86 5.86 -4.69
CA SER A 173 -13.68 4.80 -3.70
C SER A 173 -12.40 4.01 -3.98
N ALA A 174 -11.80 3.42 -2.93
CA ALA A 174 -10.58 2.63 -3.06
C ALA A 174 -10.72 1.45 -4.05
N GLU A 175 -11.89 0.84 -4.10
CA GLU A 175 -12.23 -0.28 -5.00
C GLU A 175 -12.19 0.17 -6.47
N HIS A 176 -12.92 1.22 -6.82
CA HIS A 176 -12.99 1.71 -8.19
C HIS A 176 -11.67 2.28 -8.68
N LEU A 177 -10.96 3.03 -7.83
CA LEU A 177 -9.61 3.50 -8.15
C LEU A 177 -8.64 2.33 -8.40
N ARG A 178 -8.72 1.27 -7.60
CA ARG A 178 -7.89 0.07 -7.78
C ARG A 178 -8.20 -0.62 -9.11
N ALA A 179 -9.48 -0.82 -9.41
CA ALA A 179 -9.92 -1.47 -10.64
C ALA A 179 -9.40 -0.77 -11.90
N GLU A 180 -9.47 0.57 -11.95
CA GLU A 180 -8.95 1.32 -13.10
C GLU A 180 -7.42 1.27 -13.19
N LYS A 181 -6.69 1.35 -12.08
CA LYS A 181 -5.23 1.20 -12.08
C LYS A 181 -4.77 -0.18 -12.52
N GLU A 182 -5.47 -1.24 -12.12
CA GLU A 182 -5.19 -2.62 -12.53
C GLU A 182 -5.33 -2.81 -14.04
N LYS A 183 -6.31 -2.19 -14.69
CA LYS A 183 -6.46 -2.22 -16.15
C LYS A 183 -5.23 -1.64 -16.85
N VAL A 184 -4.73 -0.51 -16.40
CA VAL A 184 -3.51 0.11 -16.97
C VAL A 184 -2.31 -0.82 -16.84
N LEU A 185 -2.10 -1.40 -15.65
CA LEU A 185 -0.98 -2.29 -15.41
C LEU A 185 -1.08 -3.58 -16.23
N ALA A 186 -2.28 -4.14 -16.36
CA ALA A 186 -2.52 -5.32 -17.19
C ALA A 186 -2.25 -5.07 -18.67
N LEU A 187 -2.64 -3.90 -19.20
CA LEU A 187 -2.35 -3.49 -20.58
C LEU A 187 -0.86 -3.23 -20.80
N SER A 188 -0.17 -2.64 -19.84
CA SER A 188 1.27 -2.39 -19.91
C SER A 188 2.09 -3.67 -20.03
N LEU A 189 1.69 -4.75 -19.38
CA LEU A 189 2.37 -6.05 -19.43
C LEU A 189 2.18 -6.81 -20.75
N ILE A 190 1.21 -6.44 -21.57
CA ILE A 190 0.97 -7.06 -22.89
C ILE A 190 2.00 -6.59 -23.94
N HIS A 191 2.63 -5.46 -23.72
CA HIS A 191 3.54 -4.82 -24.67
C HIS A 191 5.02 -4.85 -24.23
N ILE A 192 5.33 -5.55 -23.15
CA ILE A 192 6.68 -5.84 -22.69
C ILE A 192 7.01 -7.30 -23.00
#